data_597f08ccfb75bbd167bbdf3c3614d9d9
#
_entry.id   597f08ccfb75bbd167bbdf3c3614d9d9
#
_cell.length_a   1.000
_cell.length_b   1.000
_cell.length_c   1.000
_cell.angle_alpha   90.00
_cell.angle_beta   90.00
_cell.angle_gamma   90.00
#
_symmetry.space_group_name_H-M   'P 1'
#
loop_
_entity.id
_entity.type
_entity.pdbx_description
1 polymer ?
#
loop_
_entity_poly.entity_id
_entity_poly.type
_entity_poly.pdbx_seq_one_letter_code
_entity_poly.pdbx_strand_id
1 'polypeptide(L)'
;MPEAMAAPKASNAGKNKGGAYVDRDKPAQIRFSNISAAKAVADAIRTSLGPKGMDKMIQDEKGDVTITNDGATILKQMQVLHPAAKMLVELSKAQDIEAGDGTTSVVVIAGALLDACSKLLQKGIHPTIISESFQKAVDKGVEVLTAMSRPVQLSDRETLLNSATTSLCSKVVSQYSSLLAPMSVDAVMRVIEPATATSVDLQDIKIIKKLGGTIDDCELVDGLVLTQRVANTGVTRVEKAKIGLIQFCLSPPKTDMDNQIVVSDYAQMDRVLREERAYILNLVKQIKKAGCNVLLIQKSILRDALSDLALHFLNKMKIMVVKEIEREDIEFICKITGCSSPGKTVSIVVRGSNKLVIEEAERSIHDALCVIRCLVKKRALIAGGGAPEIELAVRLAEYSRTLGGMEAYCVRAYGDALEVIPSTLAENAGLNPISTVTELRNRHAQGDKMAGINVRKGGISNILEELVVQPLLVSISALTLATETVRSILKIDDVVNTR
;
A
#
# COMPACT_ATOMS: atom_id res chain seq x y z
N MET A 1 -22.05 21.70 14.61
CA MET A 1 -22.62 20.77 13.60
C MET A 1 -22.70 21.51 12.29
N PRO A 2 -21.87 21.22 11.28
CA PRO A 2 -22.08 21.72 9.93
C PRO A 2 -23.05 20.77 9.23
N GLU A 3 -24.07 21.36 8.65
CA GLU A 3 -25.11 20.71 7.87
C GLU A 3 -24.50 19.95 6.69
N ALA A 4 -24.93 18.70 6.55
CA ALA A 4 -24.66 17.90 5.37
C ALA A 4 -25.25 18.61 4.15
N MET A 5 -24.40 18.99 3.18
CA MET A 5 -24.86 19.47 1.89
C MET A 5 -25.71 18.38 1.22
N ALA A 6 -27.01 18.60 1.22
CA ALA A 6 -27.98 17.74 0.55
C ALA A 6 -27.67 17.71 -0.96
N ALA A 7 -27.57 16.51 -1.50
CA ALA A 7 -27.54 16.30 -2.95
C ALA A 7 -28.76 16.96 -3.59
N PRO A 8 -28.64 17.57 -4.77
CA PRO A 8 -29.76 18.14 -5.47
C PRO A 8 -30.81 17.07 -5.75
N LYS A 9 -32.02 17.26 -5.25
CA LYS A 9 -33.16 16.39 -5.50
C LYS A 9 -33.38 16.31 -7.01
N ALA A 10 -33.33 15.09 -7.53
CA ALA A 10 -33.75 14.79 -8.89
C ALA A 10 -35.17 15.35 -9.09
N SER A 11 -35.35 16.28 -9.99
CA SER A 11 -36.64 16.79 -10.41
C SER A 11 -37.43 15.65 -11.03
N ASN A 12 -38.63 15.39 -10.50
CA ASN A 12 -39.63 14.53 -11.07
C ASN A 12 -39.91 14.97 -12.52
N ALA A 13 -39.30 14.33 -13.50
CA ALA A 13 -39.66 14.48 -14.90
C ALA A 13 -40.95 13.68 -15.11
N GLY A 14 -42.01 14.39 -15.40
CA GLY A 14 -43.34 13.85 -15.72
C GLY A 14 -43.26 12.82 -16.86
N LYS A 15 -44.10 11.78 -16.72
CA LYS A 15 -44.39 10.78 -17.77
C LYS A 15 -44.95 11.48 -19.01
N ASN A 16 -44.13 11.78 -19.99
CA ASN A 16 -44.57 12.05 -21.34
C ASN A 16 -44.34 10.81 -22.23
N LYS A 17 -45.42 10.15 -22.59
CA LYS A 17 -45.47 9.19 -23.69
C LYS A 17 -45.38 10.01 -25.01
N GLY A 18 -44.27 9.85 -25.74
CA GLY A 18 -44.23 10.38 -27.09
C GLY A 18 -42.77 10.60 -27.54
N GLY A 19 -42.27 9.77 -28.48
CA GLY A 19 -41.06 9.97 -29.28
C GLY A 19 -39.75 9.99 -28.49
N ALA A 20 -38.83 9.11 -28.79
CA ALA A 20 -37.48 9.09 -28.21
C ALA A 20 -36.74 10.42 -28.51
N TYR A 21 -36.97 11.42 -27.68
CA TYR A 21 -36.16 12.64 -27.67
C TYR A 21 -34.82 12.28 -27.05
N VAL A 22 -33.83 12.07 -27.89
CA VAL A 22 -32.45 11.89 -27.43
C VAL A 22 -31.95 13.24 -26.97
N ASP A 23 -31.90 13.46 -25.68
CA ASP A 23 -31.28 14.67 -25.11
C ASP A 23 -29.80 14.68 -25.48
N ARG A 24 -29.42 15.53 -26.43
CA ARG A 24 -28.06 15.67 -26.94
C ARG A 24 -27.08 16.22 -25.91
N ASP A 25 -27.60 16.88 -24.89
CA ASP A 25 -26.79 17.51 -23.83
C ASP A 25 -26.52 16.54 -22.66
N LYS A 26 -27.31 15.46 -22.52
CA LYS A 26 -27.18 14.46 -21.47
C LYS A 26 -25.76 13.90 -21.35
N PRO A 27 -25.08 13.43 -22.43
CA PRO A 27 -23.74 12.90 -22.35
C PRO A 27 -22.71 13.92 -21.85
N ALA A 28 -22.86 15.19 -22.23
CA ALA A 28 -21.97 16.27 -21.77
C ALA A 28 -22.17 16.54 -20.29
N GLN A 29 -23.43 16.61 -19.82
CA GLN A 29 -23.76 16.82 -18.41
C GLN A 29 -23.21 15.68 -17.53
N ILE A 30 -23.33 14.43 -17.98
CA ILE A 30 -22.81 13.25 -17.26
C ILE A 30 -21.27 13.33 -17.16
N ARG A 31 -20.56 13.65 -18.24
CA ARG A 31 -19.10 13.83 -18.21
C ARG A 31 -18.68 14.90 -17.23
N PHE A 32 -19.33 16.08 -17.26
CA PHE A 32 -19.02 17.15 -16.32
C PHE A 32 -19.30 16.75 -14.87
N SER A 33 -20.40 16.02 -14.61
CA SER A 33 -20.71 15.48 -13.29
C SER A 33 -19.65 14.50 -12.81
N ASN A 34 -19.21 13.57 -13.67
CA ASN A 34 -18.18 12.59 -13.38
C ASN A 34 -16.83 13.28 -13.07
N ILE A 35 -16.44 14.26 -13.88
CA ILE A 35 -15.20 15.03 -13.69
C ILE A 35 -15.26 15.81 -12.37
N SER A 36 -16.38 16.48 -12.09
CA SER A 36 -16.55 17.25 -10.86
C SER A 36 -16.48 16.39 -9.61
N ALA A 37 -17.14 15.21 -9.61
CA ALA A 37 -17.09 14.28 -8.50
C ALA A 37 -15.67 13.71 -8.27
N ALA A 38 -14.96 13.36 -9.33
CA ALA A 38 -13.59 12.88 -9.25
C ALA A 38 -12.63 13.98 -8.75
N LYS A 39 -12.77 15.20 -9.26
CA LYS A 39 -11.98 16.34 -8.81
C LYS A 39 -12.18 16.63 -7.32
N ALA A 40 -13.40 16.55 -6.81
CA ALA A 40 -13.70 16.76 -5.38
C ALA A 40 -12.94 15.77 -4.49
N VAL A 41 -12.79 14.51 -4.92
CA VAL A 41 -11.99 13.51 -4.20
C VAL A 41 -10.50 13.86 -4.22
N ALA A 42 -9.97 14.26 -5.38
CA ALA A 42 -8.58 14.67 -5.50
C ALA A 42 -8.26 15.89 -4.62
N ASP A 43 -9.14 16.89 -4.59
CA ASP A 43 -8.99 18.10 -3.78
C ASP A 43 -9.04 17.78 -2.27
N ALA A 44 -9.82 16.78 -1.85
CA ALA A 44 -9.91 16.35 -0.46
C ALA A 44 -8.59 15.78 0.09
N ILE A 45 -7.78 15.13 -0.74
CA ILE A 45 -6.49 14.54 -0.32
C ILE A 45 -5.28 15.41 -0.65
N ARG A 46 -5.44 16.46 -1.46
CA ARG A 46 -4.36 17.32 -1.91
C ARG A 46 -3.53 17.91 -0.76
N THR A 47 -4.17 18.25 0.35
CA THR A 47 -3.52 18.81 1.54
C THR A 47 -2.63 17.83 2.30
N SER A 48 -2.69 16.54 2.01
CA SER A 48 -1.82 15.52 2.62
C SER A 48 -0.54 15.26 1.82
N LEU A 49 -0.34 15.94 0.67
CA LEU A 49 0.82 15.71 -0.19
C LEU A 49 2.11 16.33 0.38
N GLY A 50 3.16 15.55 0.43
CA GLY A 50 4.52 15.98 0.74
C GLY A 50 4.86 16.05 2.24
N PRO A 51 6.11 16.43 2.57
CA PRO A 51 6.65 16.33 3.94
C PRO A 51 6.05 17.34 4.93
N LYS A 52 5.37 18.38 4.45
CA LYS A 52 4.56 19.31 5.25
C LYS A 52 3.06 19.16 4.98
N GLY A 53 2.66 18.03 4.39
CA GLY A 53 1.26 17.67 4.27
C GLY A 53 0.60 17.47 5.63
N MET A 54 -0.71 17.69 5.71
CA MET A 54 -1.49 17.55 6.93
C MET A 54 -2.09 16.14 7.02
N ASP A 55 -2.09 15.57 8.20
CA ASP A 55 -2.71 14.29 8.46
C ASP A 55 -4.24 14.40 8.44
N LYS A 56 -4.90 13.32 8.05
CA LYS A 56 -6.36 13.21 8.09
C LYS A 56 -6.78 12.31 9.25
N MET A 57 -7.78 12.75 9.98
CA MET A 57 -8.47 11.95 10.99
C MET A 57 -9.75 11.41 10.38
N ILE A 58 -9.92 10.11 10.41
CA ILE A 58 -11.07 9.40 9.87
C ILE A 58 -11.71 8.63 11.01
N GLN A 59 -13.03 8.79 11.17
CA GLN A 59 -13.82 8.04 12.13
C GLN A 59 -14.71 7.05 11.40
N ASP A 60 -14.59 5.77 11.75
CA ASP A 60 -15.44 4.70 11.23
C ASP A 60 -16.84 4.70 11.88
N GLU A 61 -17.80 4.00 11.28
CA GLU A 61 -19.18 3.83 11.81
C GLU A 61 -19.21 3.23 13.23
N LYS A 62 -18.19 2.45 13.58
CA LYS A 62 -18.03 1.85 14.92
C LYS A 62 -17.43 2.78 15.96
N GLY A 63 -17.04 4.00 15.56
CA GLY A 63 -16.38 4.96 16.44
C GLY A 63 -14.85 4.81 16.52
N ASP A 64 -14.25 3.85 15.80
CA ASP A 64 -12.81 3.72 15.71
C ASP A 64 -12.22 4.91 14.93
N VAL A 65 -11.11 5.45 15.42
CA VAL A 65 -10.43 6.59 14.80
C VAL A 65 -9.14 6.12 14.15
N THR A 66 -8.90 6.56 12.92
CA THR A 66 -7.64 6.35 12.20
C THR A 66 -7.03 7.71 11.86
N ILE A 67 -5.75 7.91 12.15
CA ILE A 67 -5.00 9.10 11.76
C ILE A 67 -3.95 8.64 10.75
N THR A 68 -3.96 9.23 9.56
CA THR A 68 -3.03 8.84 8.50
C THR A 68 -2.80 9.97 7.51
N ASN A 69 -1.66 9.92 6.84
CA ASN A 69 -1.31 10.76 5.69
C ASN A 69 -1.31 9.96 4.36
N ASP A 70 -1.44 8.65 4.44
CA ASP A 70 -1.44 7.80 3.26
C ASP A 70 -2.72 7.94 2.44
N GLY A 71 -2.57 8.30 1.15
CA GLY A 71 -3.69 8.52 0.23
C GLY A 71 -4.55 7.27 0.01
N ALA A 72 -3.95 6.09 -0.10
CA ALA A 72 -4.69 4.85 -0.30
C ALA A 72 -5.58 4.52 0.91
N THR A 73 -5.05 4.67 2.12
CA THR A 73 -5.79 4.44 3.36
C THR A 73 -6.92 5.45 3.53
N ILE A 74 -6.64 6.74 3.27
CA ILE A 74 -7.67 7.80 3.36
C ILE A 74 -8.84 7.48 2.43
N LEU A 75 -8.55 7.20 1.16
CA LEU A 75 -9.58 6.95 0.14
C LEU A 75 -10.33 5.64 0.37
N LYS A 76 -9.66 4.61 0.88
CA LYS A 76 -10.30 3.32 1.21
C LYS A 76 -11.33 3.45 2.33
N GLN A 77 -11.07 4.29 3.31
CA GLN A 77 -11.96 4.53 4.44
C GLN A 77 -13.02 5.61 4.17
N MET A 78 -12.80 6.45 3.15
CA MET A 78 -13.76 7.48 2.76
C MET A 78 -15.01 6.86 2.13
N GLN A 79 -16.19 7.24 2.61
CA GLN A 79 -17.46 6.84 2.00
C GLN A 79 -17.71 7.60 0.70
N VAL A 80 -17.34 7.01 -0.41
CA VAL A 80 -17.51 7.58 -1.75
C VAL A 80 -18.72 6.93 -2.42
N LEU A 81 -19.73 7.72 -2.76
CA LEU A 81 -20.97 7.24 -3.38
C LEU A 81 -20.91 7.28 -4.91
N HIS A 82 -20.29 8.30 -5.47
CA HIS A 82 -20.28 8.52 -6.91
C HIS A 82 -19.39 7.52 -7.66
N PRO A 83 -19.87 6.86 -8.76
CA PRO A 83 -19.12 5.83 -9.46
C PRO A 83 -17.74 6.31 -9.98
N ALA A 84 -17.67 7.49 -10.61
CA ALA A 84 -16.41 8.03 -11.12
C ALA A 84 -15.41 8.35 -9.99
N ALA A 85 -15.91 8.78 -8.83
CA ALA A 85 -15.06 9.00 -7.65
C ALA A 85 -14.53 7.67 -7.07
N LYS A 86 -15.32 6.56 -7.13
CA LYS A 86 -14.84 5.22 -6.79
C LYS A 86 -13.69 4.75 -7.69
N MET A 87 -13.68 5.15 -8.97
CA MET A 87 -12.55 4.84 -9.85
C MET A 87 -11.23 5.48 -9.37
N LEU A 88 -11.27 6.66 -8.73
CA LEU A 88 -10.07 7.25 -8.13
C LEU A 88 -9.63 6.52 -6.86
N VAL A 89 -10.55 5.94 -6.10
CA VAL A 89 -10.20 5.07 -4.96
C VAL A 89 -9.47 3.82 -5.45
N GLU A 90 -9.99 3.17 -6.49
CA GLU A 90 -9.33 2.00 -7.09
C GLU A 90 -8.00 2.37 -7.76
N LEU A 91 -7.87 3.57 -8.33
CA LEU A 91 -6.62 4.10 -8.86
C LEU A 91 -5.53 4.20 -7.77
N SER A 92 -5.87 4.77 -6.62
CA SER A 92 -4.94 4.87 -5.49
C SER A 92 -4.51 3.49 -4.99
N LYS A 93 -5.45 2.55 -4.91
CA LYS A 93 -5.18 1.16 -4.55
C LYS A 93 -4.30 0.43 -5.58
N ALA A 94 -4.51 0.68 -6.88
CA ALA A 94 -3.66 0.12 -7.93
C ALA A 94 -2.21 0.63 -7.83
N GLN A 95 -2.03 1.91 -7.52
CA GLN A 95 -0.71 2.50 -7.27
C GLN A 95 -0.04 1.87 -6.03
N ASP A 96 -0.79 1.63 -4.97
CA ASP A 96 -0.31 0.98 -3.75
C ASP A 96 0.20 -0.46 -4.04
N ILE A 97 -0.53 -1.23 -4.82
CA ILE A 97 -0.13 -2.58 -5.23
C ILE A 97 1.13 -2.57 -6.11
N GLU A 98 1.20 -1.69 -7.11
CA GLU A 98 2.30 -1.65 -8.08
C GLU A 98 3.59 -1.06 -7.49
N ALA A 99 3.48 0.09 -6.84
CA ALA A 99 4.62 0.85 -6.33
C ALA A 99 4.66 0.99 -4.81
N GLY A 100 3.51 0.97 -4.13
CA GLY A 100 3.39 1.13 -2.69
C GLY A 100 3.70 2.53 -2.17
N ASP A 101 4.03 3.47 -3.06
CA ASP A 101 4.26 4.88 -2.74
C ASP A 101 3.67 5.76 -3.84
N GLY A 102 3.48 7.06 -3.56
CA GLY A 102 2.86 7.99 -4.50
C GLY A 102 1.35 7.85 -4.64
N THR A 103 0.68 7.20 -3.71
CA THR A 103 -0.78 6.98 -3.67
C THR A 103 -1.58 8.27 -3.69
N THR A 104 -1.11 9.31 -3.00
CA THR A 104 -1.69 10.66 -3.03
C THR A 104 -1.38 11.35 -4.35
N SER A 105 -0.14 11.27 -4.83
CA SER A 105 0.31 11.95 -6.06
C SER A 105 -0.48 11.50 -7.28
N VAL A 106 -0.74 10.19 -7.42
CA VAL A 106 -1.47 9.63 -8.58
C VAL A 106 -2.89 10.17 -8.68
N VAL A 107 -3.56 10.35 -7.55
CA VAL A 107 -4.93 10.88 -7.52
C VAL A 107 -4.96 12.38 -7.76
N VAL A 108 -3.99 13.13 -7.23
CA VAL A 108 -3.85 14.57 -7.49
C VAL A 108 -3.56 14.82 -8.96
N ILE A 109 -2.68 14.04 -9.60
CA ILE A 109 -2.42 14.09 -11.05
C ILE A 109 -3.70 13.80 -11.83
N ALA A 110 -4.43 12.74 -11.48
CA ALA A 110 -5.68 12.37 -12.15
C ALA A 110 -6.72 13.50 -12.05
N GLY A 111 -6.86 14.13 -10.88
CA GLY A 111 -7.74 15.28 -10.68
C GLY A 111 -7.38 16.48 -11.56
N ALA A 112 -6.09 16.79 -11.66
CA ALA A 112 -5.60 17.89 -12.50
C ALA A 112 -5.78 17.59 -14.01
N LEU A 113 -5.54 16.35 -14.42
CA LEU A 113 -5.79 15.93 -15.80
C LEU A 113 -7.28 15.99 -16.16
N LEU A 114 -8.17 15.64 -15.23
CA LEU A 114 -9.62 15.78 -15.43
C LEU A 114 -10.04 17.26 -15.53
N ASP A 115 -9.42 18.15 -14.75
CA ASP A 115 -9.64 19.60 -14.88
C ASP A 115 -9.19 20.11 -16.25
N ALA A 116 -8.04 19.66 -16.74
CA ALA A 116 -7.57 19.96 -18.09
C ALA A 116 -8.53 19.42 -19.16
N CYS A 117 -9.04 18.19 -19.00
CA CYS A 117 -10.05 17.62 -19.89
C CYS A 117 -11.33 18.47 -19.93
N SER A 118 -11.82 18.95 -18.78
CA SER A 118 -12.99 19.82 -18.71
C SER A 118 -12.80 21.09 -19.55
N LYS A 119 -11.64 21.74 -19.44
CA LYS A 119 -11.29 22.92 -20.23
C LYS A 119 -11.18 22.63 -21.74
N LEU A 120 -10.66 21.47 -22.12
CA LEU A 120 -10.56 21.03 -23.53
C LEU A 120 -11.93 20.71 -24.12
N LEU A 121 -12.80 20.04 -23.35
CA LEU A 121 -14.19 19.76 -23.76
C LEU A 121 -14.99 21.06 -23.99
N GLN A 122 -14.83 22.06 -23.10
CA GLN A 122 -15.45 23.39 -23.26
C GLN A 122 -15.01 24.09 -24.54
N LYS A 123 -13.78 23.83 -25.02
CA LYS A 123 -13.28 24.31 -26.33
C LYS A 123 -13.81 23.52 -27.51
N GLY A 124 -14.67 22.52 -27.30
CA GLY A 124 -15.27 21.70 -28.34
C GLY A 124 -14.39 20.56 -28.87
N ILE A 125 -13.30 20.20 -28.18
CA ILE A 125 -12.46 19.05 -28.57
C ILE A 125 -13.15 17.76 -28.18
N HIS A 126 -13.22 16.80 -29.12
CA HIS A 126 -13.89 15.52 -28.90
C HIS A 126 -13.15 14.64 -27.87
N PRO A 127 -13.85 13.95 -26.96
CA PRO A 127 -13.22 13.10 -25.93
C PRO A 127 -12.22 12.07 -26.43
N THR A 128 -12.46 11.49 -27.60
CA THR A 128 -11.54 10.49 -28.20
C THR A 128 -10.20 11.10 -28.59
N ILE A 129 -10.20 12.31 -29.15
CA ILE A 129 -8.97 13.05 -29.52
C ILE A 129 -8.16 13.38 -28.26
N ILE A 130 -8.84 13.81 -27.20
CA ILE A 130 -8.18 14.08 -25.90
C ILE A 130 -7.56 12.79 -25.35
N SER A 131 -8.29 11.67 -25.39
CA SER A 131 -7.83 10.37 -24.89
C SER A 131 -6.61 9.86 -25.65
N GLU A 132 -6.59 9.96 -27.00
CA GLU A 132 -5.46 9.56 -27.83
C GLU A 132 -4.24 10.48 -27.63
N SER A 133 -4.47 11.77 -27.55
CA SER A 133 -3.41 12.74 -27.31
C SER A 133 -2.76 12.56 -25.94
N PHE A 134 -3.54 12.23 -24.93
CA PHE A 134 -3.02 11.93 -23.58
C PHE A 134 -2.19 10.66 -23.57
N GLN A 135 -2.54 9.64 -24.36
CA GLN A 135 -1.69 8.45 -24.51
C GLN A 135 -0.33 8.82 -25.12
N LYS A 136 -0.31 9.61 -26.19
CA LYS A 136 0.95 10.09 -26.79
C LYS A 136 1.78 10.91 -25.80
N ALA A 137 1.11 11.71 -24.94
CA ALA A 137 1.79 12.48 -23.90
C ALA A 137 2.43 11.58 -22.84
N VAL A 138 1.77 10.49 -22.43
CA VAL A 138 2.34 9.50 -21.48
C VAL A 138 3.53 8.80 -22.11
N ASP A 139 3.41 8.30 -23.34
CA ASP A 139 4.49 7.58 -24.02
C ASP A 139 5.74 8.46 -24.09
N LYS A 140 5.56 9.73 -24.48
CA LYS A 140 6.65 10.71 -24.49
C LYS A 140 7.16 11.04 -23.08
N GLY A 141 6.26 11.13 -22.11
CA GLY A 141 6.61 11.37 -20.71
C GLY A 141 7.47 10.27 -20.11
N VAL A 142 7.16 9.00 -20.40
CA VAL A 142 7.97 7.85 -19.96
C VAL A 142 9.39 7.90 -20.57
N GLU A 143 9.52 8.30 -21.83
CA GLU A 143 10.84 8.51 -22.45
C GLU A 143 11.64 9.60 -21.71
N VAL A 144 11.02 10.74 -21.41
CA VAL A 144 11.66 11.85 -20.71
C VAL A 144 12.09 11.43 -19.30
N LEU A 145 11.21 10.78 -18.52
CA LEU A 145 11.52 10.29 -17.19
C LEU A 145 12.68 9.27 -17.22
N THR A 146 12.68 8.39 -18.19
CA THR A 146 13.75 7.41 -18.35
C THR A 146 15.07 8.08 -18.70
N ALA A 147 15.06 9.12 -19.55
CA ALA A 147 16.25 9.87 -19.94
C ALA A 147 16.86 10.71 -18.80
N MET A 148 16.05 11.16 -17.83
CA MET A 148 16.55 11.89 -16.67
C MET A 148 16.96 11.00 -15.49
N SER A 149 16.62 9.70 -15.56
CA SER A 149 16.89 8.77 -14.47
C SER A 149 18.39 8.43 -14.36
N ARG A 150 18.80 8.11 -13.14
CA ARG A 150 20.16 7.63 -12.83
C ARG A 150 20.10 6.14 -12.47
N PRO A 151 20.98 5.30 -13.06
CA PRO A 151 21.06 3.89 -12.70
C PRO A 151 21.59 3.74 -11.29
N VAL A 152 21.08 2.74 -10.56
CA VAL A 152 21.47 2.43 -9.18
C VAL A 152 21.94 0.99 -9.09
N GLN A 153 22.98 0.77 -8.30
CA GLN A 153 23.43 -0.56 -7.90
C GLN A 153 22.87 -0.90 -6.53
N LEU A 154 22.33 -2.11 -6.36
CA LEU A 154 21.78 -2.57 -5.09
C LEU A 154 22.86 -2.75 -4.00
N SER A 155 24.14 -2.75 -4.36
CA SER A 155 25.25 -2.72 -3.42
C SER A 155 25.45 -1.35 -2.73
N ASP A 156 24.90 -0.28 -3.32
CA ASP A 156 24.99 1.07 -2.76
C ASP A 156 23.91 1.28 -1.69
N ARG A 157 24.25 0.92 -0.45
CA ARG A 157 23.37 1.02 0.70
C ARG A 157 22.94 2.45 1.00
N GLU A 158 23.81 3.43 0.76
CA GLU A 158 23.50 4.83 1.04
C GLU A 158 22.39 5.36 0.16
N THR A 159 22.42 5.04 -1.12
CA THR A 159 21.36 5.41 -2.07
C THR A 159 20.01 4.77 -1.72
N LEU A 160 20.00 3.48 -1.31
CA LEU A 160 18.78 2.81 -0.85
C LEU A 160 18.23 3.47 0.42
N LEU A 161 19.12 3.84 1.35
CA LEU A 161 18.77 4.50 2.60
C LEU A 161 18.16 5.88 2.35
N ASN A 162 18.73 6.66 1.44
CA ASN A 162 18.20 7.98 1.06
C ASN A 162 16.79 7.87 0.45
N SER A 163 16.54 6.87 -0.38
CA SER A 163 15.22 6.62 -0.97
C SER A 163 14.18 6.24 0.07
N ALA A 164 14.53 5.34 0.99
CA ALA A 164 13.65 4.95 2.10
C ALA A 164 13.37 6.14 3.05
N THR A 165 14.40 6.93 3.35
CA THR A 165 14.25 8.14 4.18
C THR A 165 13.35 9.17 3.53
N THR A 166 13.44 9.36 2.22
CA THR A 166 12.56 10.28 1.47
C THR A 166 11.10 9.88 1.58
N SER A 167 10.79 8.59 1.46
CA SER A 167 9.43 8.07 1.63
C SER A 167 8.92 8.28 3.07
N LEU A 168 9.72 7.95 4.07
CA LEU A 168 9.36 8.11 5.49
C LEU A 168 9.21 9.57 5.93
N CYS A 169 9.93 10.51 5.31
CA CYS A 169 9.84 11.94 5.65
C CYS A 169 8.47 12.57 5.38
N SER A 170 7.65 11.97 4.55
CA SER A 170 6.28 12.41 4.27
C SER A 170 5.24 11.85 5.23
N LYS A 171 5.63 10.99 6.17
CA LYS A 171 4.73 10.24 7.06
C LYS A 171 4.76 10.78 8.50
N VAL A 172 3.75 10.41 9.28
CA VAL A 172 3.64 10.77 10.72
C VAL A 172 4.89 10.36 11.50
N VAL A 173 5.49 9.24 11.13
CA VAL A 173 6.70 8.70 11.78
C VAL A 173 8.02 9.30 11.27
N SER A 174 7.99 10.43 10.57
CA SER A 174 9.17 11.07 9.99
C SER A 174 10.30 11.34 10.98
N GLN A 175 9.99 11.59 12.24
CA GLN A 175 10.96 11.80 13.32
C GLN A 175 11.84 10.57 13.56
N TYR A 176 11.34 9.37 13.29
CA TYR A 176 12.02 8.09 13.49
C TYR A 176 12.62 7.53 12.20
N SER A 177 12.71 8.34 11.15
CA SER A 177 13.25 7.91 9.85
C SER A 177 14.69 7.40 9.94
N SER A 178 15.51 7.95 10.86
CA SER A 178 16.87 7.51 11.11
C SER A 178 16.98 6.08 11.65
N LEU A 179 15.92 5.56 12.29
CA LEU A 179 15.85 4.18 12.77
C LEU A 179 15.12 3.28 11.74
N LEU A 180 13.99 3.73 11.21
CA LEU A 180 13.12 2.90 10.39
C LEU A 180 13.66 2.70 8.97
N ALA A 181 14.37 3.69 8.39
CA ALA A 181 14.93 3.55 7.05
C ALA A 181 16.04 2.49 6.97
N PRO A 182 17.07 2.48 7.85
CA PRO A 182 18.07 1.41 7.88
C PRO A 182 17.45 0.04 8.12
N MET A 183 16.45 -0.05 9.02
CA MET A 183 15.75 -1.29 9.33
C MET A 183 15.04 -1.85 8.09
N SER A 184 14.35 -1.01 7.32
CA SER A 184 13.65 -1.41 6.10
C SER A 184 14.63 -1.86 5.00
N VAL A 185 15.75 -1.13 4.83
CA VAL A 185 16.79 -1.51 3.87
C VAL A 185 17.41 -2.84 4.26
N ASP A 186 17.80 -3.01 5.53
CA ASP A 186 18.45 -4.24 6.01
C ASP A 186 17.49 -5.43 5.94
N ALA A 187 16.19 -5.23 6.18
CA ALA A 187 15.18 -6.29 6.04
C ALA A 187 15.14 -6.82 4.60
N VAL A 188 15.06 -5.94 3.62
CA VAL A 188 15.04 -6.36 2.20
C VAL A 188 16.35 -7.00 1.79
N MET A 189 17.50 -6.39 2.18
CA MET A 189 18.82 -6.89 1.79
C MET A 189 19.15 -8.26 2.40
N ARG A 190 18.52 -8.64 3.52
CA ARG A 190 18.66 -9.97 4.11
C ARG A 190 17.85 -11.03 3.36
N VAL A 191 16.70 -10.65 2.80
CA VAL A 191 15.82 -11.55 2.06
C VAL A 191 16.36 -11.85 0.66
N ILE A 192 16.95 -10.86 -0.02
CA ILE A 192 17.41 -10.97 -1.40
C ILE A 192 18.93 -11.23 -1.50
N GLU A 193 19.31 -11.74 -2.68
CA GLU A 193 20.70 -11.72 -3.14
C GLU A 193 20.90 -10.56 -4.11
N PRO A 194 21.64 -9.51 -3.73
CA PRO A 194 21.76 -8.27 -4.53
C PRO A 194 22.25 -8.47 -5.96
N ALA A 195 23.04 -9.52 -6.19
CA ALA A 195 23.63 -9.81 -7.51
C ALA A 195 22.58 -10.37 -8.50
N THR A 196 21.67 -11.20 -8.04
CA THR A 196 20.76 -12.00 -8.88
C THR A 196 19.29 -11.58 -8.78
N ALA A 197 18.92 -10.82 -7.74
CA ALA A 197 17.55 -10.47 -7.47
C ALA A 197 16.95 -9.56 -8.56
N THR A 198 15.80 -9.95 -9.08
CA THR A 198 14.97 -9.18 -10.03
C THR A 198 13.66 -8.71 -9.39
N SER A 199 13.25 -9.34 -8.31
CA SER A 199 12.04 -9.01 -7.56
C SER A 199 12.21 -9.36 -6.08
N VAL A 200 11.37 -8.80 -5.23
CA VAL A 200 11.29 -9.07 -3.78
C VAL A 200 9.86 -9.44 -3.46
N ASP A 201 9.69 -10.54 -2.73
CA ASP A 201 8.41 -10.87 -2.13
C ASP A 201 8.37 -10.27 -0.70
N LEU A 202 7.50 -9.29 -0.50
CA LEU A 202 7.33 -8.66 0.80
C LEU A 202 6.64 -9.57 1.82
N GLN A 203 6.04 -10.69 1.39
CA GLN A 203 5.50 -11.70 2.30
C GLN A 203 6.60 -12.41 3.09
N ASP A 204 7.84 -12.37 2.63
CA ASP A 204 9.01 -12.90 3.34
C ASP A 204 9.50 -11.95 4.46
N ILE A 205 8.92 -10.76 4.57
CA ILE A 205 9.19 -9.80 5.65
C ILE A 205 7.92 -9.61 6.46
N LYS A 206 7.90 -10.19 7.67
CA LYS A 206 6.73 -10.10 8.54
C LYS A 206 6.84 -8.91 9.47
N ILE A 207 5.85 -8.02 9.43
CA ILE A 207 5.73 -6.90 10.37
C ILE A 207 4.82 -7.34 11.53
N ILE A 208 5.34 -7.27 12.75
CA ILE A 208 4.66 -7.72 13.96
C ILE A 208 4.40 -6.53 14.86
N LYS A 209 3.13 -6.30 15.15
CA LYS A 209 2.66 -5.22 16.00
C LYS A 209 2.61 -5.63 17.47
N LYS A 210 3.25 -4.87 18.35
CA LYS A 210 3.22 -5.10 19.80
C LYS A 210 2.94 -3.81 20.55
N LEU A 211 1.84 -3.79 21.30
CA LEU A 211 1.53 -2.67 22.18
C LEU A 211 2.49 -2.64 23.37
N GLY A 212 3.00 -1.45 23.67
CA GLY A 212 3.94 -1.19 24.74
C GLY A 212 5.35 -0.83 24.25
N GLY A 213 5.99 0.11 24.92
CA GLY A 213 7.24 0.73 24.52
C GLY A 213 7.03 1.94 23.58
N THR A 214 8.09 2.35 22.95
CA THR A 214 8.14 3.47 21.99
C THR A 214 8.52 2.97 20.59
N ILE A 215 8.45 3.83 19.58
CA ILE A 215 8.92 3.48 18.24
C ILE A 215 10.45 3.23 18.24
N ASP A 216 11.18 3.86 19.15
CA ASP A 216 12.63 3.64 19.30
C ASP A 216 12.97 2.20 19.73
N ASP A 217 12.02 1.48 20.31
CA ASP A 217 12.17 0.07 20.69
C ASP A 217 11.85 -0.92 19.54
N CYS A 218 11.64 -0.41 18.32
CA CYS A 218 11.46 -1.26 17.15
C CYS A 218 12.77 -1.96 16.78
N GLU A 219 12.68 -3.24 16.41
CA GLU A 219 13.85 -4.05 16.10
C GLU A 219 13.64 -4.97 14.91
N LEU A 220 14.73 -5.24 14.21
CA LEU A 220 14.80 -6.20 13.12
C LEU A 220 15.34 -7.54 13.66
N VAL A 221 14.54 -8.59 13.57
CA VAL A 221 14.87 -9.93 14.05
C VAL A 221 15.13 -10.85 12.86
N ASP A 222 16.29 -11.52 12.86
CA ASP A 222 16.58 -12.59 11.90
C ASP A 222 15.83 -13.86 12.32
N GLY A 223 14.70 -14.10 11.69
CA GLY A 223 13.89 -15.27 11.96
C GLY A 223 12.43 -14.95 12.23
N LEU A 224 11.76 -15.88 12.89
CA LEU A 224 10.34 -15.82 13.18
C LEU A 224 10.09 -15.24 14.59
N VAL A 225 9.21 -14.26 14.67
CA VAL A 225 8.63 -13.80 15.94
C VAL A 225 7.14 -14.17 15.95
N LEU A 226 6.73 -14.91 16.96
CA LEU A 226 5.34 -15.31 17.19
C LEU A 226 4.70 -14.41 18.25
N THR A 227 3.48 -13.98 18.02
CA THR A 227 2.69 -13.20 18.98
C THR A 227 2.03 -14.08 20.04
N GLN A 228 1.90 -15.38 19.73
CA GLN A 228 1.29 -16.39 20.59
C GLN A 228 2.19 -16.70 21.79
N ARG A 229 1.55 -17.00 22.92
CA ARG A 229 2.26 -17.43 24.13
C ARG A 229 2.53 -18.94 24.10
N VAL A 230 3.63 -19.34 24.75
CA VAL A 230 3.90 -20.75 25.01
C VAL A 230 2.80 -21.30 25.91
N ALA A 231 2.22 -22.43 25.48
CA ALA A 231 1.07 -23.03 26.19
C ALA A 231 1.48 -23.72 27.49
N ASN A 232 2.73 -24.17 27.61
CA ASN A 232 3.23 -24.88 28.81
C ASN A 232 4.07 -23.96 29.70
N THR A 233 4.02 -24.24 31.00
CA THR A 233 4.67 -23.44 32.05
C THR A 233 6.09 -23.91 32.39
N GLY A 234 6.57 -25.02 31.84
CA GLY A 234 7.79 -25.68 32.29
C GLY A 234 9.04 -25.41 31.45
N VAL A 235 8.89 -25.10 30.16
CA VAL A 235 10.01 -24.91 29.22
C VAL A 235 9.88 -23.55 28.57
N THR A 236 10.78 -22.62 28.89
CA THR A 236 10.77 -21.25 28.36
C THR A 236 11.80 -21.02 27.26
N ARG A 237 12.84 -21.87 27.17
CA ARG A 237 13.92 -21.75 26.19
C ARG A 237 14.40 -23.12 25.74
N VAL A 238 14.56 -23.29 24.43
CA VAL A 238 15.10 -24.51 23.81
C VAL A 238 16.20 -24.12 22.85
N GLU A 239 17.40 -24.69 23.05
CA GLU A 239 18.54 -24.50 22.14
C GLU A 239 18.58 -25.65 21.13
N LYS A 240 19.03 -25.36 19.89
CA LYS A 240 19.08 -26.32 18.77
C LYS A 240 17.74 -27.04 18.59
N ALA A 241 16.66 -26.28 18.57
CA ALA A 241 15.30 -26.79 18.51
C ALA A 241 15.04 -27.58 17.22
N LYS A 242 14.43 -28.76 17.39
CA LYS A 242 13.81 -29.50 16.30
C LYS A 242 12.31 -29.20 16.33
N ILE A 243 11.86 -28.40 15.37
CA ILE A 243 10.52 -27.86 15.32
C ILE A 243 9.62 -28.82 14.55
N GLY A 244 8.52 -29.22 15.15
CA GLY A 244 7.42 -29.94 14.51
C GLY A 244 6.25 -28.98 14.27
N LEU A 245 5.76 -28.89 13.05
CA LEU A 245 4.57 -28.15 12.69
C LEU A 245 3.45 -29.14 12.38
N ILE A 246 2.33 -29.03 13.11
CA ILE A 246 1.16 -29.87 12.90
C ILE A 246 -0.07 -29.06 12.53
N GLN A 247 -0.80 -29.55 11.56
CA GLN A 247 -2.04 -28.95 11.05
C GLN A 247 -3.30 -29.66 11.57
N PHE A 248 -3.14 -30.81 12.20
CA PHE A 248 -4.23 -31.56 12.81
C PHE A 248 -4.35 -31.26 14.32
N CYS A 249 -5.53 -31.52 14.87
CA CYS A 249 -5.79 -31.25 16.28
C CYS A 249 -5.26 -32.40 17.17
N LEU A 250 -4.55 -32.03 18.23
CA LEU A 250 -4.17 -32.94 19.34
C LEU A 250 -5.29 -32.95 20.38
N SER A 251 -6.46 -33.36 19.97
CA SER A 251 -7.66 -33.50 20.79
C SER A 251 -8.37 -34.80 20.43
N PRO A 252 -9.18 -35.36 21.36
CA PRO A 252 -9.95 -36.55 21.06
C PRO A 252 -10.81 -36.35 19.82
N PRO A 253 -10.96 -37.36 18.94
CA PRO A 253 -11.86 -37.27 17.81
C PRO A 253 -13.29 -37.07 18.31
N LYS A 254 -13.98 -36.05 17.83
CA LYS A 254 -15.40 -35.86 18.06
C LYS A 254 -16.17 -36.47 16.89
N THR A 255 -17.24 -37.22 17.21
CA THR A 255 -18.19 -37.70 16.22
C THR A 255 -18.97 -36.53 15.61
N ASP A 256 -19.44 -36.68 14.38
CA ASP A 256 -20.37 -35.74 13.75
C ASP A 256 -21.69 -35.70 14.52
N MET A 257 -22.48 -34.64 14.35
CA MET A 257 -23.73 -34.45 15.07
C MET A 257 -24.73 -35.61 14.86
N ASP A 258 -24.62 -36.28 13.73
CA ASP A 258 -25.49 -37.39 13.35
C ASP A 258 -25.06 -38.76 13.96
N ASN A 259 -23.81 -38.83 14.47
CA ASN A 259 -23.27 -40.08 15.04
C ASN A 259 -23.07 -39.92 16.55
N GLN A 260 -23.86 -40.60 17.34
CA GLN A 260 -23.77 -40.59 18.79
C GLN A 260 -23.20 -41.91 19.31
N ILE A 261 -22.28 -41.85 20.27
CA ILE A 261 -21.79 -42.99 21.01
C ILE A 261 -22.69 -43.13 22.24
N VAL A 262 -23.52 -44.16 22.25
CA VAL A 262 -24.40 -44.49 23.38
C VAL A 262 -23.65 -45.44 24.33
N VAL A 263 -23.41 -44.98 25.55
CA VAL A 263 -22.79 -45.75 26.62
C VAL A 263 -23.84 -46.15 27.64
N SER A 264 -24.10 -47.44 27.77
CA SER A 264 -25.13 -47.95 28.66
C SER A 264 -24.60 -48.52 29.99
N ASP A 265 -23.28 -48.67 30.15
CA ASP A 265 -22.65 -49.28 31.32
C ASP A 265 -21.40 -48.48 31.74
N TYR A 266 -21.15 -48.42 33.06
CA TYR A 266 -19.97 -47.77 33.63
C TYR A 266 -18.65 -48.39 33.15
N ALA A 267 -18.62 -49.73 32.94
CA ALA A 267 -17.45 -50.42 32.41
C ALA A 267 -17.10 -49.97 30.99
N GLN A 268 -18.11 -49.69 30.15
CA GLN A 268 -17.92 -49.18 28.81
C GLN A 268 -17.41 -47.75 28.85
N MET A 269 -17.91 -46.91 29.78
CA MET A 269 -17.42 -45.54 29.95
C MET A 269 -15.95 -45.50 30.34
N ASP A 270 -15.55 -46.35 31.30
CA ASP A 270 -14.15 -46.46 31.72
C ASP A 270 -13.25 -46.94 30.56
N ARG A 271 -13.74 -47.81 29.72
CA ARG A 271 -13.03 -48.28 28.52
C ARG A 271 -12.80 -47.17 27.53
N VAL A 272 -13.83 -46.39 27.20
CA VAL A 272 -13.75 -45.25 26.27
C VAL A 272 -12.75 -44.25 26.80
N LEU A 273 -12.77 -43.86 28.07
CA LEU A 273 -11.83 -42.95 28.69
C LEU A 273 -10.38 -43.45 28.65
N ARG A 274 -10.16 -44.74 28.82
CA ARG A 274 -8.81 -45.36 28.72
C ARG A 274 -8.32 -45.33 27.27
N GLU A 275 -9.18 -45.68 26.33
CA GLU A 275 -8.87 -45.66 24.88
C GLU A 275 -8.54 -44.23 24.41
N GLU A 276 -9.29 -43.22 24.84
CA GLU A 276 -9.03 -41.83 24.56
C GLU A 276 -7.65 -41.38 25.07
N ARG A 277 -7.35 -41.67 26.33
CA ARG A 277 -6.03 -41.40 26.93
C ARG A 277 -4.89 -42.12 26.20
N ALA A 278 -5.10 -43.38 25.84
CA ALA A 278 -4.12 -44.17 25.11
C ALA A 278 -3.88 -43.60 23.70
N TYR A 279 -4.93 -43.12 23.02
CA TYR A 279 -4.85 -42.52 21.71
C TYR A 279 -3.97 -41.25 21.75
N ILE A 280 -4.29 -40.30 22.65
CA ILE A 280 -3.52 -39.06 22.78
C ILE A 280 -2.06 -39.36 23.21
N LEU A 281 -1.86 -40.25 24.15
CA LEU A 281 -0.52 -40.66 24.58
C LEU A 281 0.30 -41.24 23.43
N ASN A 282 -0.33 -42.03 22.56
CA ASN A 282 0.33 -42.60 21.40
C ASN A 282 0.77 -41.53 20.40
N LEU A 283 -0.09 -40.54 20.10
CA LEU A 283 0.28 -39.38 19.26
C LEU A 283 1.46 -38.61 19.84
N VAL A 284 1.44 -38.32 21.15
CA VAL A 284 2.53 -37.60 21.80
C VAL A 284 3.83 -38.43 21.83
N LYS A 285 3.75 -39.75 21.98
CA LYS A 285 4.92 -40.65 21.86
C LYS A 285 5.50 -40.63 20.46
N GLN A 286 4.68 -40.61 19.39
CA GLN A 286 5.15 -40.50 18.01
C GLN A 286 5.89 -39.18 17.78
N ILE A 287 5.36 -38.05 18.28
CA ILE A 287 6.01 -36.73 18.22
C ILE A 287 7.37 -36.75 18.91
N LYS A 288 7.44 -37.37 20.10
CA LYS A 288 8.71 -37.53 20.84
C LYS A 288 9.71 -38.41 20.11
N LYS A 289 9.23 -39.55 19.52
CA LYS A 289 10.06 -40.47 18.72
C LYS A 289 10.66 -39.80 17.49
N ALA A 290 9.94 -38.83 16.89
CA ALA A 290 10.46 -38.01 15.80
C ALA A 290 11.57 -37.02 16.25
N GLY A 291 11.83 -36.93 17.56
CA GLY A 291 12.87 -36.07 18.13
C GLY A 291 12.49 -34.59 18.26
N CYS A 292 11.21 -34.27 18.17
CA CYS A 292 10.69 -32.90 18.26
C CYS A 292 10.86 -32.35 19.67
N ASN A 293 11.41 -31.13 19.77
CA ASN A 293 11.59 -30.38 21.02
C ASN A 293 10.62 -29.18 21.13
N VAL A 294 10.20 -28.64 19.99
CA VAL A 294 9.26 -27.53 19.89
C VAL A 294 8.13 -27.94 18.96
N LEU A 295 6.90 -27.80 19.40
CA LEU A 295 5.70 -28.15 18.66
C LEU A 295 4.87 -26.91 18.39
N LEU A 296 4.64 -26.64 17.11
CA LEU A 296 3.78 -25.56 16.63
C LEU A 296 2.46 -26.17 16.15
N ILE A 297 1.34 -25.68 16.68
CA ILE A 297 0.01 -26.23 16.40
C ILE A 297 -0.85 -25.19 15.72
N GLN A 298 -1.38 -25.51 14.56
CA GLN A 298 -2.30 -24.65 13.81
C GLN A 298 -3.61 -24.47 14.57
N LYS A 299 -4.14 -23.24 14.53
CA LYS A 299 -5.47 -22.91 15.02
C LYS A 299 -6.54 -23.71 14.25
N SER A 300 -7.47 -24.28 14.98
CA SER A 300 -8.63 -24.96 14.40
C SER A 300 -9.89 -24.12 14.65
N ILE A 301 -10.77 -24.04 13.65
CA ILE A 301 -12.04 -23.34 13.75
C ILE A 301 -13.12 -24.23 14.37
N LEU A 302 -13.04 -25.54 14.13
CA LEU A 302 -14.10 -26.48 14.48
C LEU A 302 -13.99 -27.05 15.90
N ARG A 303 -12.77 -27.12 16.46
CA ARG A 303 -12.52 -27.72 17.78
C ARG A 303 -11.19 -27.21 18.37
N ASP A 304 -10.99 -27.48 19.66
CA ASP A 304 -9.73 -27.14 20.32
C ASP A 304 -8.55 -27.85 19.64
N ALA A 305 -7.56 -27.07 19.21
CA ALA A 305 -6.38 -27.61 18.56
C ALA A 305 -5.53 -28.47 19.50
N LEU A 306 -5.60 -28.21 20.80
CA LEU A 306 -4.84 -28.89 21.85
C LEU A 306 -5.74 -29.14 23.06
N SER A 307 -5.89 -30.41 23.47
CA SER A 307 -6.58 -30.76 24.70
C SER A 307 -5.66 -30.58 25.93
N ASP A 308 -6.23 -30.33 27.11
CA ASP A 308 -5.46 -30.21 28.36
C ASP A 308 -4.71 -31.52 28.68
N LEU A 309 -5.29 -32.64 28.33
CA LEU A 309 -4.64 -33.97 28.49
C LEU A 309 -3.40 -34.10 27.61
N ALA A 310 -3.48 -33.65 26.36
CA ALA A 310 -2.33 -33.63 25.44
C ALA A 310 -1.25 -32.67 25.95
N LEU A 311 -1.64 -31.50 26.43
CA LEU A 311 -0.73 -30.49 27.03
C LEU A 311 0.00 -31.09 28.24
N HIS A 312 -0.70 -31.81 29.12
CA HIS A 312 -0.10 -32.48 30.26
C HIS A 312 0.98 -33.51 29.85
N PHE A 313 0.71 -34.33 28.85
CA PHE A 313 1.69 -35.27 28.34
C PHE A 313 2.89 -34.63 27.65
N LEU A 314 2.66 -33.57 26.87
CA LEU A 314 3.74 -32.79 26.23
C LEU A 314 4.63 -32.09 27.28
N ASN A 315 4.05 -31.55 28.34
CA ASN A 315 4.78 -30.98 29.48
C ASN A 315 5.66 -32.04 30.18
N LYS A 316 5.12 -33.25 30.42
CA LYS A 316 5.86 -34.34 31.02
C LYS A 316 7.04 -34.79 30.16
N MET A 317 6.91 -34.68 28.83
CA MET A 317 7.98 -35.00 27.88
C MET A 317 8.92 -33.84 27.59
N LYS A 318 8.75 -32.68 28.25
CA LYS A 318 9.55 -31.45 28.12
C LYS A 318 9.59 -30.95 26.66
N ILE A 319 8.46 -30.96 25.97
CA ILE A 319 8.29 -30.38 24.62
C ILE A 319 7.65 -29.01 24.79
N MET A 320 8.28 -27.96 24.25
CA MET A 320 7.69 -26.62 24.19
C MET A 320 6.54 -26.60 23.18
N VAL A 321 5.40 -26.04 23.57
CA VAL A 321 4.20 -26.02 22.71
C VAL A 321 3.72 -24.59 22.50
N VAL A 322 3.55 -24.20 21.24
CA VAL A 322 2.90 -22.97 20.83
C VAL A 322 1.63 -23.33 20.07
N LYS A 323 0.50 -22.88 20.58
CA LYS A 323 -0.83 -23.14 19.98
C LYS A 323 -1.35 -21.91 19.25
N GLU A 324 -2.41 -22.09 18.47
CA GLU A 324 -3.16 -21.02 17.81
C GLU A 324 -2.35 -20.28 16.72
N ILE A 325 -1.50 -21.01 16.00
CA ILE A 325 -0.79 -20.46 14.85
C ILE A 325 -1.79 -20.27 13.71
N GLU A 326 -1.82 -19.08 13.16
CA GLU A 326 -2.71 -18.76 12.03
C GLU A 326 -2.26 -19.50 10.76
N ARG A 327 -3.21 -19.80 9.89
CA ARG A 327 -2.94 -20.55 8.66
C ARG A 327 -1.97 -19.82 7.73
N GLU A 328 -2.06 -18.50 7.69
CA GLU A 328 -1.21 -17.63 6.88
C GLU A 328 0.27 -17.68 7.31
N ASP A 329 0.53 -17.93 8.60
CA ASP A 329 1.90 -18.00 9.13
C ASP A 329 2.62 -19.31 8.79
N ILE A 330 1.89 -20.34 8.36
CA ILE A 330 2.45 -21.67 8.13
C ILE A 330 3.49 -21.66 7.02
N GLU A 331 3.22 -20.99 5.90
CA GLU A 331 4.17 -20.91 4.79
C GLU A 331 5.45 -20.18 5.21
N PHE A 332 5.30 -19.10 5.95
CA PHE A 332 6.42 -18.35 6.51
C PHE A 332 7.26 -19.20 7.47
N ILE A 333 6.61 -19.96 8.35
CA ILE A 333 7.28 -20.91 9.26
C ILE A 333 8.01 -22.00 8.46
N CYS A 334 7.38 -22.55 7.43
CA CYS A 334 8.00 -23.59 6.60
C CYS A 334 9.24 -23.07 5.86
N LYS A 335 9.22 -21.86 5.37
CA LYS A 335 10.38 -21.21 4.72
C LYS A 335 11.56 -21.04 5.70
N ILE A 336 11.29 -20.52 6.92
CA ILE A 336 12.32 -20.35 7.97
C ILE A 336 12.90 -21.68 8.45
N THR A 337 12.03 -22.66 8.71
CA THR A 337 12.46 -23.95 9.27
C THR A 337 13.11 -24.88 8.23
N GLY A 338 13.04 -24.49 6.94
CA GLY A 338 13.57 -25.29 5.84
C GLY A 338 12.74 -26.55 5.53
N CYS A 339 11.47 -26.60 5.96
CA CYS A 339 10.58 -27.74 5.72
C CYS A 339 10.11 -27.83 4.26
N SER A 340 10.17 -26.73 3.50
CA SER A 340 9.87 -26.72 2.06
C SER A 340 11.03 -26.12 1.28
N SER A 341 10.88 -25.00 0.63
CA SER A 341 12.02 -24.32 -0.01
C SER A 341 12.77 -23.50 1.03
N PRO A 342 14.11 -23.64 1.20
CA PRO A 342 14.86 -22.80 2.12
C PRO A 342 14.81 -21.35 1.62
N GLY A 343 14.14 -20.49 2.36
CA GLY A 343 14.03 -19.05 2.10
C GLY A 343 14.64 -18.24 3.24
N LYS A 344 15.18 -17.08 2.93
CA LYS A 344 15.59 -16.11 3.94
C LYS A 344 14.37 -15.25 4.26
N THR A 345 13.93 -15.29 5.50
CA THR A 345 12.79 -14.51 5.98
C THR A 345 13.18 -13.73 7.23
N VAL A 346 12.56 -12.59 7.41
CA VAL A 346 12.91 -11.64 8.48
C VAL A 346 11.65 -11.12 9.14
N SER A 347 11.71 -10.83 10.43
CA SER A 347 10.59 -10.21 11.15
C SER A 347 10.98 -8.82 11.66
N ILE A 348 10.10 -7.83 11.47
CA ILE A 348 10.21 -6.49 12.03
C ILE A 348 9.23 -6.39 13.18
N VAL A 349 9.71 -6.14 14.39
CA VAL A 349 8.85 -5.93 15.56
C VAL A 349 8.62 -4.43 15.73
N VAL A 350 7.38 -4.00 15.56
CA VAL A 350 6.96 -2.61 15.71
C VAL A 350 6.32 -2.44 17.09
N ARG A 351 6.86 -1.50 17.87
CA ARG A 351 6.39 -1.14 19.18
C ARG A 351 5.83 0.29 19.22
N GLY A 352 4.93 0.55 20.13
CA GLY A 352 4.39 1.87 20.32
C GLY A 352 3.48 1.95 21.54
N SER A 353 3.27 3.16 22.02
CA SER A 353 2.42 3.44 23.19
C SER A 353 0.93 3.35 22.88
N ASN A 354 0.52 3.58 21.63
CA ASN A 354 -0.86 3.60 21.19
C ASN A 354 -1.03 2.76 19.90
N LYS A 355 -2.18 2.10 19.77
CA LYS A 355 -2.57 1.30 18.60
C LYS A 355 -2.50 2.13 17.31
N LEU A 356 -2.96 3.39 17.34
CA LEU A 356 -2.93 4.30 16.17
C LEU A 356 -1.51 4.53 15.66
N VAL A 357 -0.57 4.79 16.57
CA VAL A 357 0.84 5.03 16.23
C VAL A 357 1.49 3.78 15.64
N ILE A 358 1.17 2.60 16.20
CA ILE A 358 1.70 1.32 15.71
C ILE A 358 1.19 1.01 14.30
N GLU A 359 -0.09 1.23 14.05
CA GLU A 359 -0.70 1.01 12.73
C GLU A 359 -0.14 1.95 11.67
N GLU A 360 0.12 3.20 12.03
CA GLU A 360 0.75 4.15 11.11
C GLU A 360 2.24 3.84 10.88
N ALA A 361 2.95 3.39 11.92
CA ALA A 361 4.33 2.93 11.79
C ALA A 361 4.42 1.69 10.88
N GLU A 362 3.49 0.73 11.00
CA GLU A 362 3.40 -0.43 10.12
C GLU A 362 3.23 0.00 8.65
N ARG A 363 2.26 0.89 8.37
CA ARG A 363 2.02 1.41 7.02
C ARG A 363 3.25 2.13 6.46
N SER A 364 3.87 2.96 7.26
CA SER A 364 5.07 3.71 6.86
C SER A 364 6.26 2.80 6.55
N ILE A 365 6.48 1.75 7.35
CA ILE A 365 7.50 0.72 7.08
C ILE A 365 7.15 -0.06 5.81
N HIS A 366 5.89 -0.42 5.61
CA HIS A 366 5.43 -1.09 4.39
C HIS A 366 5.73 -0.25 3.14
N ASP A 367 5.45 1.06 3.17
CA ASP A 367 5.76 1.96 2.05
C ASP A 367 7.28 2.03 1.80
N ALA A 368 8.10 2.13 2.85
CA ALA A 368 9.55 2.09 2.72
C ALA A 368 10.05 0.78 2.10
N LEU A 369 9.49 -0.37 2.49
CA LEU A 369 9.79 -1.67 1.89
C LEU A 369 9.39 -1.72 0.41
N CYS A 370 8.24 -1.16 0.05
CA CYS A 370 7.76 -1.07 -1.33
C CYS A 370 8.67 -0.18 -2.19
N VAL A 371 9.17 0.93 -1.66
CA VAL A 371 10.15 1.79 -2.35
C VAL A 371 11.41 1.00 -2.70
N ILE A 372 11.94 0.21 -1.76
CA ILE A 372 13.10 -0.62 -2.01
C ILE A 372 12.78 -1.75 -3.00
N ARG A 373 11.59 -2.37 -2.91
CA ARG A 373 11.10 -3.32 -3.93
C ARG A 373 11.09 -2.72 -5.32
N CYS A 374 10.63 -1.48 -5.47
CA CYS A 374 10.65 -0.76 -6.75
C CYS A 374 12.07 -0.58 -7.28
N LEU A 375 13.05 -0.30 -6.42
CA LEU A 375 14.46 -0.20 -6.80
C LEU A 375 15.07 -1.55 -7.20
N VAL A 376 14.65 -2.64 -6.61
CA VAL A 376 15.06 -3.98 -7.03
C VAL A 376 14.50 -4.33 -8.40
N LYS A 377 13.21 -4.00 -8.65
CA LYS A 377 12.49 -4.26 -9.91
C LYS A 377 13.03 -3.40 -11.06
N LYS A 378 13.24 -2.11 -10.82
CA LYS A 378 13.78 -1.15 -11.79
C LYS A 378 14.88 -0.31 -11.15
N ARG A 379 16.13 -0.65 -11.43
CA ARG A 379 17.34 -0.08 -10.81
C ARG A 379 17.63 1.33 -11.30
N ALA A 380 16.68 2.25 -11.11
CA ALA A 380 16.80 3.63 -11.54
C ALA A 380 16.11 4.57 -10.56
N LEU A 381 16.74 5.69 -10.30
CA LEU A 381 16.27 6.77 -9.45
C LEU A 381 16.09 8.06 -10.22
N ILE A 382 15.17 8.88 -9.75
CA ILE A 382 14.97 10.26 -10.21
C ILE A 382 14.96 11.22 -9.01
N ALA A 383 15.21 12.49 -9.28
CA ALA A 383 15.08 13.54 -8.28
C ALA A 383 13.61 13.67 -7.83
N GLY A 384 13.38 13.94 -6.55
CA GLY A 384 12.05 14.23 -6.01
C GLY A 384 11.71 15.73 -6.05
N GLY A 385 10.85 16.19 -5.12
CA GLY A 385 10.56 17.61 -4.94
C GLY A 385 9.82 18.27 -6.10
N GLY A 386 9.09 17.51 -6.93
CA GLY A 386 8.37 18.04 -8.10
C GLY A 386 9.24 18.29 -9.35
N ALA A 387 10.53 17.92 -9.30
CA ALA A 387 11.44 18.07 -10.44
C ALA A 387 11.01 17.25 -11.68
N PRO A 388 10.60 15.97 -11.55
CA PRO A 388 10.14 15.20 -12.71
C PRO A 388 8.91 15.79 -13.37
N GLU A 389 7.95 16.26 -12.61
CA GLU A 389 6.68 16.81 -13.10
C GLU A 389 6.90 18.11 -13.88
N ILE A 390 7.78 18.97 -13.42
CA ILE A 390 8.14 20.21 -14.14
C ILE A 390 8.96 19.91 -15.39
N GLU A 391 9.92 18.99 -15.32
CA GLU A 391 10.67 18.59 -16.51
C GLU A 391 9.73 18.02 -17.57
N LEU A 392 8.75 17.18 -17.17
CA LEU A 392 7.71 16.70 -18.06
C LEU A 392 6.89 17.86 -18.66
N ALA A 393 6.48 18.82 -17.85
CA ALA A 393 5.72 19.99 -18.32
C ALA A 393 6.49 20.75 -19.40
N VAL A 394 7.78 21.02 -19.17
CA VAL A 394 8.64 21.76 -20.12
C VAL A 394 8.84 20.94 -21.41
N ARG A 395 9.19 19.65 -21.31
CA ARG A 395 9.46 18.81 -22.50
C ARG A 395 8.20 18.50 -23.30
N LEU A 396 7.06 18.30 -22.64
CA LEU A 396 5.79 18.13 -23.32
C LEU A 396 5.30 19.42 -24.01
N ALA A 397 5.59 20.60 -23.44
CA ALA A 397 5.34 21.86 -24.09
C ALA A 397 6.20 22.04 -25.36
N GLU A 398 7.47 21.61 -25.35
CA GLU A 398 8.32 21.58 -26.53
C GLU A 398 7.79 20.56 -27.56
N TYR A 399 7.45 19.35 -27.13
CA TYR A 399 6.90 18.31 -27.99
C TYR A 399 5.57 18.74 -28.64
N SER A 400 4.71 19.44 -27.90
CA SER A 400 3.45 19.94 -28.43
C SER A 400 3.63 20.88 -29.64
N ARG A 401 4.75 21.60 -29.74
CA ARG A 401 5.07 22.45 -30.89
C ARG A 401 5.40 21.68 -32.17
N THR A 402 5.79 20.41 -32.03
CA THR A 402 6.06 19.52 -33.18
C THR A 402 4.80 18.83 -33.68
N LEU A 403 3.71 18.87 -32.89
CA LEU A 403 2.42 18.31 -33.23
C LEU A 403 1.54 19.35 -33.90
N GLY A 404 0.62 18.92 -34.76
CA GLY A 404 -0.34 19.79 -35.43
C GLY A 404 -1.75 19.74 -34.86
N GLY A 405 -2.52 20.80 -35.09
CA GLY A 405 -3.96 20.81 -34.83
C GLY A 405 -4.35 20.67 -33.35
N MET A 406 -5.41 19.92 -33.09
CA MET A 406 -5.98 19.75 -31.74
C MET A 406 -5.09 18.96 -30.79
N GLU A 407 -4.27 18.05 -31.31
CA GLU A 407 -3.35 17.24 -30.51
C GLU A 407 -2.33 18.11 -29.76
N ALA A 408 -1.81 19.15 -30.40
CA ALA A 408 -0.87 20.09 -29.78
C ALA A 408 -1.45 20.75 -28.52
N TYR A 409 -2.72 21.17 -28.59
CA TYR A 409 -3.41 21.75 -27.43
C TYR A 409 -3.61 20.73 -26.32
N CYS A 410 -3.96 19.49 -26.64
CA CYS A 410 -4.17 18.42 -25.64
C CYS A 410 -2.87 18.06 -24.92
N VAL A 411 -1.77 17.86 -25.66
CA VAL A 411 -0.47 17.52 -25.08
C VAL A 411 0.08 18.65 -24.22
N ARG A 412 -0.10 19.90 -24.65
CA ARG A 412 0.28 21.05 -23.85
C ARG A 412 -0.53 21.13 -22.55
N ALA A 413 -1.85 20.97 -22.62
CA ALA A 413 -2.71 20.99 -21.46
C ALA A 413 -2.38 19.84 -20.47
N TYR A 414 -1.94 18.69 -21.00
CA TYR A 414 -1.44 17.58 -20.20
C TYR A 414 -0.19 17.97 -19.39
N GLY A 415 0.80 18.58 -20.06
CA GLY A 415 2.01 19.08 -19.40
C GLY A 415 1.72 20.13 -18.33
N ASP A 416 0.86 21.10 -18.66
CA ASP A 416 0.45 22.16 -17.72
C ASP A 416 -0.29 21.58 -16.49
N ALA A 417 -1.05 20.49 -16.65
CA ALA A 417 -1.72 19.82 -15.55
C ALA A 417 -0.76 19.16 -14.54
N LEU A 418 0.40 18.66 -15.00
CA LEU A 418 1.40 18.04 -14.13
C LEU A 418 2.03 19.03 -13.14
N GLU A 419 1.97 20.32 -13.41
CA GLU A 419 2.46 21.36 -12.50
C GLU A 419 1.66 21.45 -11.19
N VAL A 420 0.53 20.72 -11.08
CA VAL A 420 -0.24 20.63 -9.84
C VAL A 420 0.60 20.07 -8.69
N ILE A 421 1.50 19.13 -8.96
CA ILE A 421 2.33 18.52 -7.92
C ILE A 421 3.27 19.54 -7.28
N PRO A 422 4.18 20.22 -8.02
CA PRO A 422 5.02 21.24 -7.43
C PRO A 422 4.22 22.42 -6.85
N SER A 423 3.10 22.80 -7.47
CA SER A 423 2.20 23.84 -6.94
C SER A 423 1.66 23.46 -5.56
N THR A 424 1.18 22.22 -5.41
CA THR A 424 0.66 21.70 -4.14
C THR A 424 1.76 21.56 -3.08
N LEU A 425 2.96 21.11 -3.47
CA LEU A 425 4.11 21.04 -2.56
C LEU A 425 4.48 22.44 -2.03
N ALA A 426 4.47 23.46 -2.89
CA ALA A 426 4.73 24.84 -2.51
C ALA A 426 3.64 25.38 -1.56
N GLU A 427 2.35 25.14 -1.88
CA GLU A 427 1.22 25.53 -1.02
C GLU A 427 1.32 24.93 0.37
N ASN A 428 1.52 23.60 0.45
CA ASN A 428 1.63 22.87 1.73
C ASN A 428 2.89 23.30 2.52
N ALA A 429 3.93 23.75 1.82
CA ALA A 429 5.13 24.30 2.44
C ALA A 429 4.97 25.74 2.94
N GLY A 430 3.86 26.42 2.62
CA GLY A 430 3.64 27.84 2.93
C GLY A 430 4.40 28.80 2.01
N LEU A 431 4.84 28.34 0.84
CA LEU A 431 5.49 29.16 -0.19
C LEU A 431 4.44 29.72 -1.16
N ASN A 432 4.79 30.80 -1.86
CA ASN A 432 3.94 31.30 -2.94
C ASN A 432 4.02 30.32 -4.15
N PRO A 433 2.94 29.59 -4.47
CA PRO A 433 2.98 28.55 -5.50
C PRO A 433 3.25 29.11 -6.89
N ILE A 434 2.72 30.28 -7.21
CA ILE A 434 2.86 30.90 -8.55
C ILE A 434 4.31 31.27 -8.79
N SER A 435 4.94 32.01 -7.88
CA SER A 435 6.34 32.44 -8.03
C SER A 435 7.29 31.25 -8.04
N THR A 436 7.06 30.27 -7.15
CA THR A 436 7.92 29.07 -7.02
C THR A 436 7.86 28.19 -8.29
N VAL A 437 6.65 27.91 -8.80
CA VAL A 437 6.50 27.11 -10.02
C VAL A 437 7.05 27.84 -11.24
N THR A 438 6.88 29.16 -11.33
CA THR A 438 7.43 29.95 -12.45
C THR A 438 8.96 29.94 -12.43
N GLU A 439 9.57 30.14 -11.28
CA GLU A 439 11.03 30.06 -11.12
C GLU A 439 11.55 28.66 -11.45
N LEU A 440 10.87 27.63 -10.95
CA LEU A 440 11.24 26.23 -11.20
C LEU A 440 11.18 25.91 -12.70
N ARG A 441 10.14 26.36 -13.39
CA ARG A 441 9.99 26.22 -14.85
C ARG A 441 11.14 26.89 -15.60
N ASN A 442 11.53 28.12 -15.18
CA ASN A 442 12.63 28.83 -15.80
C ASN A 442 13.97 28.10 -15.63
N ARG A 443 14.26 27.53 -14.46
CA ARG A 443 15.47 26.74 -14.23
C ARG A 443 15.52 25.48 -15.10
N HIS A 444 14.40 24.77 -15.21
CA HIS A 444 14.30 23.58 -16.09
C HIS A 444 14.44 23.95 -17.57
N ALA A 445 13.90 25.08 -18.01
CA ALA A 445 14.09 25.61 -19.37
C ALA A 445 15.55 25.96 -19.66
N GLN A 446 16.32 26.38 -18.66
CA GLN A 446 17.77 26.64 -18.75
C GLN A 446 18.63 25.37 -18.72
N GLY A 447 18.01 24.18 -18.48
CA GLY A 447 18.69 22.91 -18.50
C GLY A 447 19.02 22.31 -17.12
N ASP A 448 18.63 22.96 -16.03
CA ASP A 448 18.80 22.41 -14.67
C ASP A 448 17.68 21.41 -14.35
N LYS A 449 17.88 20.15 -14.76
CA LYS A 449 16.91 19.07 -14.64
C LYS A 449 16.70 18.58 -13.20
N MET A 450 17.59 18.97 -12.28
CA MET A 450 17.57 18.47 -10.90
C MET A 450 17.06 19.52 -9.90
N ALA A 451 16.65 20.67 -10.40
CA ALA A 451 16.02 21.69 -9.58
C ALA A 451 14.64 21.21 -9.09
N GLY A 452 14.38 21.38 -7.82
CA GLY A 452 13.09 21.04 -7.21
C GLY A 452 12.83 21.87 -5.97
N ILE A 453 11.66 21.69 -5.38
CA ILE A 453 11.22 22.43 -4.21
C ILE A 453 11.87 21.86 -2.95
N ASN A 454 12.68 22.67 -2.29
CA ASN A 454 13.24 22.35 -0.99
C ASN A 454 12.33 22.89 0.11
N VAL A 455 11.55 22.02 0.70
CA VAL A 455 10.57 22.35 1.75
C VAL A 455 11.26 22.73 3.06
N ARG A 456 12.49 22.25 3.31
CA ARG A 456 13.26 22.58 4.52
C ARG A 456 13.83 23.99 4.46
N LYS A 457 14.42 24.36 3.33
CA LYS A 457 15.04 25.68 3.12
C LYS A 457 14.03 26.75 2.67
N GLY A 458 12.84 26.35 2.25
CA GLY A 458 11.79 27.26 1.79
C GLY A 458 12.07 27.89 0.44
N GLY A 459 12.63 27.16 -0.52
CA GLY A 459 12.97 27.66 -1.86
C GLY A 459 13.28 26.56 -2.84
N ILE A 460 13.87 26.92 -3.97
CA ILE A 460 14.31 25.98 -5.00
C ILE A 460 15.80 25.70 -4.86
N SER A 461 16.18 24.42 -4.85
CA SER A 461 17.58 23.99 -4.81
C SER A 461 17.79 22.76 -5.70
N ASN A 462 19.04 22.34 -5.86
CA ASN A 462 19.34 21.04 -6.45
C ASN A 462 18.92 19.93 -5.47
N ILE A 463 17.83 19.23 -5.80
CA ILE A 463 17.21 18.26 -4.91
C ILE A 463 18.05 16.99 -4.76
N LEU A 464 18.91 16.66 -5.72
CA LEU A 464 19.85 15.55 -5.58
C LEU A 464 20.93 15.80 -4.52
N GLU A 465 21.41 17.02 -4.38
CA GLU A 465 22.34 17.40 -3.32
C GLU A 465 21.70 17.35 -1.93
N GLU A 466 20.40 17.56 -1.87
CA GLU A 466 19.60 17.42 -0.65
C GLU A 466 19.19 15.96 -0.36
N LEU A 467 19.65 15.00 -1.19
CA LEU A 467 19.38 13.56 -1.08
C LEU A 467 17.90 13.17 -1.13
N VAL A 468 17.06 13.99 -1.76
CA VAL A 468 15.64 13.70 -1.96
C VAL A 468 15.46 13.01 -3.30
N VAL A 469 15.32 11.70 -3.26
CA VAL A 469 15.27 10.82 -4.44
C VAL A 469 14.11 9.86 -4.34
N GLN A 470 13.58 9.46 -5.48
CA GLN A 470 12.49 8.48 -5.56
C GLN A 470 12.75 7.47 -6.69
N PRO A 471 12.21 6.23 -6.58
CA PRO A 471 12.33 5.25 -7.65
C PRO A 471 11.64 5.73 -8.93
N LEU A 472 12.28 5.52 -10.07
CA LEU A 472 11.69 5.84 -11.37
C LEU A 472 10.34 5.13 -11.59
N LEU A 473 10.19 3.91 -11.08
CA LEU A 473 8.97 3.13 -11.24
C LEU A 473 7.75 3.82 -10.62
N VAL A 474 7.90 4.48 -9.47
CA VAL A 474 6.81 5.21 -8.79
C VAL A 474 6.23 6.29 -9.69
N SER A 475 7.09 7.11 -10.30
CA SER A 475 6.63 8.20 -11.19
C SER A 475 6.04 7.69 -12.49
N ILE A 476 6.62 6.66 -13.10
CA ILE A 476 6.07 6.06 -14.32
C ILE A 476 4.71 5.43 -14.04
N SER A 477 4.59 4.67 -12.97
CA SER A 477 3.34 4.04 -12.55
C SER A 477 2.25 5.10 -12.29
N ALA A 478 2.57 6.14 -11.52
CA ALA A 478 1.63 7.22 -11.23
C ALA A 478 1.14 7.92 -12.50
N LEU A 479 2.03 8.24 -13.42
CA LEU A 479 1.69 8.90 -14.69
C LEU A 479 0.79 8.01 -15.56
N THR A 480 1.14 6.73 -15.69
CA THR A 480 0.43 5.77 -16.54
C THR A 480 -0.96 5.47 -15.98
N LEU A 481 -1.05 5.08 -14.70
CA LEU A 481 -2.32 4.71 -14.06
C LEU A 481 -3.29 5.90 -13.96
N ALA A 482 -2.78 7.11 -13.64
CA ALA A 482 -3.61 8.32 -13.65
C ALA A 482 -4.23 8.56 -15.01
N THR A 483 -3.43 8.44 -16.07
CA THR A 483 -3.91 8.68 -17.44
C THR A 483 -4.89 7.62 -17.92
N GLU A 484 -4.66 6.35 -17.62
CA GLU A 484 -5.61 5.27 -17.94
C GLU A 484 -6.98 5.50 -17.29
N THR A 485 -6.99 5.88 -16.01
CA THR A 485 -8.22 6.18 -15.28
C THR A 485 -8.93 7.42 -15.87
N VAL A 486 -8.21 8.49 -16.15
CA VAL A 486 -8.74 9.71 -16.77
C VAL A 486 -9.36 9.41 -18.13
N ARG A 487 -8.66 8.63 -18.97
CA ARG A 487 -9.16 8.21 -20.30
C ARG A 487 -10.43 7.37 -20.17
N SER A 488 -10.50 6.51 -19.17
CA SER A 488 -11.69 5.68 -18.89
C SER A 488 -12.88 6.57 -18.48
N ILE A 489 -12.69 7.50 -17.57
CA ILE A 489 -13.74 8.42 -17.10
C ILE A 489 -14.22 9.31 -18.27
N LEU A 490 -13.31 9.81 -19.10
CA LEU A 490 -13.62 10.70 -20.21
C LEU A 490 -14.52 10.05 -21.28
N LYS A 491 -14.40 8.74 -21.46
CA LYS A 491 -15.19 7.97 -22.45
C LYS A 491 -16.60 7.61 -21.97
N ILE A 492 -16.93 7.84 -20.71
CA ILE A 492 -18.27 7.56 -20.16
C ILE A 492 -19.26 8.60 -20.69
N ASP A 493 -20.33 8.15 -21.31
CA ASP A 493 -21.43 8.98 -21.83
C ASP A 493 -22.75 8.76 -21.12
N ASP A 494 -22.93 7.63 -20.43
CA ASP A 494 -24.09 7.35 -19.60
C ASP A 494 -23.76 6.50 -18.36
N VAL A 495 -24.58 6.60 -17.34
CA VAL A 495 -24.47 5.82 -16.10
C VAL A 495 -25.76 5.03 -15.90
N VAL A 496 -25.66 3.70 -16.04
CA VAL A 496 -26.80 2.78 -15.89
C VAL A 496 -26.75 2.15 -14.50
N ASN A 497 -27.78 2.39 -13.71
CA ASN A 497 -27.94 1.74 -12.42
C ASN A 497 -28.61 0.37 -12.60
N THR A 498 -27.96 -0.68 -12.17
CA THR A 498 -28.53 -2.03 -12.07
C THR A 498 -29.25 -2.17 -10.73
N ARG A 499 -30.36 -2.93 -10.74
CA ARG A 499 -31.12 -3.27 -9.53
C ARG A 499 -30.43 -4.34 -8.72
#